data_ff05d8eb701a18084289535a798439ea
#
_entry.id   ff05d8eb701a18084289535a798439ea
#
_cell.length_a   1.000
_cell.length_b   1.000
_cell.length_c   1.000
_cell.angle_alpha   90.00
_cell.angle_beta   90.00
_cell.angle_gamma   90.00
#
_symmetry.space_group_name_H-M   'P 1'
#
loop_
_entity.id
_entity.type
_entity.pdbx_description
1 polymer ?
#
loop_
_entity_poly.entity_id
_entity_poly.type
_entity_poly.pdbx_seq_one_letter_code
_entity_poly.pdbx_strand_id
1 'polypeptide(L)'
;MDRFTVSDGTDTATLTGDPEHPDVELRRWTVDLDLPADGPVAGNHAERGCRMLEAATQAVSIQGGGRLEFWIQRVDPRSDQVPTAAGFTPHRDLLRLRRELPALPTDLTTRPFTPEDAEAFLAVNNLAFDWHPEQGGMTLEVLQARQSESWYDPEGFLLHEVDGDLAGFCWTKVHAEQSPPLGEIYAIAVHPEHHGRGLGRALTLAGLAHLAGRGLRHAILYVESDNRPALRMYWGLGFDKEFTNRAYQRIVR
;
A
#
# COMPACT_ATOMS: atom_id res chain seq x y z
N MET A 1 -0.07 -10.66 -17.64
CA MET A 1 0.95 -10.41 -16.59
C MET A 1 2.01 -11.47 -16.72
N ASP A 2 3.22 -11.08 -17.13
CA ASP A 2 4.31 -12.04 -17.30
C ASP A 2 4.97 -12.29 -15.97
N ARG A 3 5.17 -13.56 -15.64
CA ARG A 3 5.80 -13.96 -14.40
C ARG A 3 6.86 -15.03 -14.69
N PHE A 4 8.08 -14.82 -14.18
CA PHE A 4 9.14 -15.81 -14.27
C PHE A 4 10.04 -15.76 -13.04
N THR A 5 10.85 -16.77 -12.86
CA THR A 5 11.68 -16.95 -11.67
C THR A 5 13.13 -17.18 -12.08
N VAL A 6 14.04 -16.53 -11.35
CA VAL A 6 15.48 -16.75 -11.43
C VAL A 6 15.93 -17.41 -10.13
N SER A 7 16.75 -18.46 -10.19
CA SER A 7 17.24 -19.15 -8.99
C SER A 7 18.69 -19.56 -9.17
N ASP A 8 19.46 -19.54 -8.08
CA ASP A 8 20.81 -20.10 -8.00
C ASP A 8 20.84 -21.50 -7.36
N GLY A 9 19.65 -22.14 -7.24
CA GLY A 9 19.45 -23.44 -6.62
C GLY A 9 19.06 -23.38 -5.14
N THR A 10 19.21 -22.23 -4.49
CA THR A 10 18.84 -21.99 -3.09
C THR A 10 17.98 -20.75 -2.96
N ASP A 11 18.46 -19.65 -3.49
CA ASP A 11 17.80 -18.35 -3.46
C ASP A 11 16.97 -18.15 -4.72
N THR A 12 15.87 -17.45 -4.59
CA THR A 12 14.93 -17.26 -5.69
C THR A 12 14.53 -15.79 -5.80
N ALA A 13 14.52 -15.27 -7.02
CA ALA A 13 13.90 -13.99 -7.37
C ALA A 13 12.70 -14.26 -8.29
N THR A 14 11.52 -13.89 -7.85
CA THR A 14 10.31 -13.91 -8.67
C THR A 14 10.08 -12.54 -9.28
N LEU A 15 10.01 -12.49 -10.61
CA LEU A 15 9.74 -11.25 -11.35
C LEU A 15 8.32 -11.28 -11.89
N THR A 16 7.62 -10.19 -11.67
CA THR A 16 6.27 -9.97 -12.19
C THR A 16 6.27 -8.72 -13.05
N GLY A 17 5.95 -8.87 -14.33
CA GLY A 17 5.86 -7.76 -15.28
C GLY A 17 4.44 -7.25 -15.40
N ASP A 18 4.26 -5.95 -15.35
CA ASP A 18 3.01 -5.26 -15.64
C ASP A 18 3.13 -4.53 -16.99
N PRO A 19 2.53 -5.08 -18.07
CA PRO A 19 2.57 -4.44 -19.39
C PRO A 19 1.62 -3.25 -19.50
N GLU A 20 0.61 -3.14 -18.65
CA GLU A 20 -0.48 -2.17 -18.76
C GLU A 20 -0.29 -0.93 -17.87
N HIS A 21 0.87 -0.79 -17.22
CA HIS A 21 1.11 0.40 -16.38
C HIS A 21 1.14 1.67 -17.26
N PRO A 22 0.45 2.75 -16.83
CA PRO A 22 0.31 3.99 -17.61
C PRO A 22 1.63 4.74 -17.90
N ASP A 23 2.75 4.38 -17.29
CA ASP A 23 4.08 4.83 -17.69
C ASP A 23 4.48 4.12 -19.01
N VAL A 24 3.97 4.63 -20.08
CA VAL A 24 3.98 4.04 -21.45
C VAL A 24 5.41 3.85 -22.02
N GLU A 25 6.44 4.49 -21.47
CA GLU A 25 7.79 4.43 -22.03
C GLU A 25 8.63 3.24 -21.56
N LEU A 26 8.33 2.65 -20.39
CA LEU A 26 9.14 1.57 -19.82
C LEU A 26 8.25 0.54 -19.12
N ARG A 27 8.35 -0.71 -19.57
CA ARG A 27 7.71 -1.84 -18.89
C ARG A 27 8.11 -1.87 -17.42
N ARG A 28 7.15 -2.01 -16.51
CA ARG A 28 7.41 -2.15 -15.08
C ARG A 28 7.56 -3.62 -14.70
N TRP A 29 8.57 -3.90 -13.91
CA TRP A 29 8.85 -5.20 -13.31
C TRP A 29 8.96 -5.06 -11.80
N THR A 30 8.29 -5.92 -11.06
CA THR A 30 8.47 -6.04 -9.61
C THR A 30 9.23 -7.31 -9.32
N VAL A 31 10.23 -7.24 -8.42
CA VAL A 31 10.98 -8.40 -7.98
C VAL A 31 10.72 -8.69 -6.50
N ASP A 32 10.38 -9.94 -6.21
CA ASP A 32 10.28 -10.50 -4.86
C ASP A 32 11.43 -11.48 -4.65
N LEU A 33 12.16 -11.34 -3.53
CA LEU A 33 13.25 -12.23 -3.16
C LEU A 33 12.79 -13.23 -2.10
N ASP A 34 13.03 -14.50 -2.37
CA ASP A 34 12.96 -15.57 -1.38
C ASP A 34 14.38 -16.06 -1.05
N LEU A 35 14.85 -15.72 0.15
CA LEU A 35 16.18 -16.02 0.66
C LEU A 35 16.03 -16.86 1.94
N PRO A 36 15.90 -18.19 1.84
CA PRO A 36 15.73 -19.06 3.00
C PRO A 36 16.83 -18.87 4.04
N ALA A 37 16.46 -18.82 5.32
CA ALA A 37 17.40 -18.58 6.42
C ALA A 37 18.46 -19.71 6.53
N ASP A 38 18.09 -20.95 6.17
CA ASP A 38 18.88 -22.17 6.38
C ASP A 38 19.51 -22.70 5.08
N GLY A 39 19.67 -21.87 4.06
CA GLY A 39 20.25 -22.29 2.77
C GLY A 39 21.74 -22.66 2.88
N PRO A 40 22.20 -23.72 2.16
CA PRO A 40 23.60 -24.18 2.19
C PRO A 40 24.60 -23.25 1.51
N VAL A 41 24.14 -22.15 0.88
CA VAL A 41 25.03 -21.22 0.16
C VAL A 41 25.73 -20.29 1.14
N ALA A 42 27.05 -20.37 1.18
CA ALA A 42 27.90 -19.49 1.97
C ALA A 42 27.78 -18.04 1.48
N GLY A 43 27.48 -17.16 2.39
CA GLY A 43 27.36 -15.72 2.19
C GLY A 43 26.42 -15.12 3.22
N ASN A 44 26.66 -13.87 3.61
CA ASN A 44 25.69 -13.21 4.45
C ASN A 44 24.42 -12.87 3.62
N HIS A 45 23.32 -12.67 4.31
CA HIS A 45 22.00 -12.42 3.68
C HIS A 45 22.04 -11.24 2.69
N ALA A 46 22.87 -10.23 2.95
CA ALA A 46 23.03 -9.07 2.09
C ALA A 46 23.73 -9.43 0.76
N GLU A 47 24.78 -10.26 0.78
CA GLU A 47 25.48 -10.71 -0.44
C GLU A 47 24.56 -11.57 -1.32
N ARG A 48 23.77 -12.44 -0.70
CA ARG A 48 22.76 -13.27 -1.39
C ARG A 48 21.71 -12.39 -2.06
N GLY A 49 21.15 -11.43 -1.33
CA GLY A 49 20.18 -10.46 -1.86
C GLY A 49 20.73 -9.66 -3.03
N CYS A 50 21.97 -9.17 -2.93
CA CYS A 50 22.63 -8.42 -3.99
C CYS A 50 22.78 -9.28 -5.26
N ARG A 51 23.29 -10.52 -5.15
CA ARG A 51 23.41 -11.46 -6.30
C ARG A 51 22.07 -11.72 -6.97
N MET A 52 21.01 -11.92 -6.18
CA MET A 52 19.68 -12.20 -6.73
C MET A 52 19.09 -10.97 -7.44
N LEU A 53 19.32 -9.76 -6.95
CA LEU A 53 18.92 -8.52 -7.63
C LEU A 53 19.71 -8.29 -8.93
N GLU A 54 20.99 -8.67 -8.96
CA GLU A 54 21.79 -8.64 -10.19
C GLU A 54 21.27 -9.65 -11.22
N ALA A 55 21.00 -10.89 -10.80
CA ALA A 55 20.41 -11.92 -11.66
C ALA A 55 19.03 -11.50 -12.20
N ALA A 56 18.19 -10.90 -11.36
CA ALA A 56 16.91 -10.33 -11.77
C ALA A 56 17.08 -9.21 -12.81
N THR A 57 18.06 -8.32 -12.61
CA THR A 57 18.40 -7.26 -13.57
C THR A 57 18.81 -7.83 -14.93
N GLN A 58 19.66 -8.86 -14.94
CA GLN A 58 20.07 -9.51 -16.18
C GLN A 58 18.88 -10.18 -16.88
N ALA A 59 18.02 -10.85 -16.14
CA ALA A 59 16.83 -11.48 -16.68
C ALA A 59 15.87 -10.47 -17.32
N VAL A 60 15.65 -9.31 -16.69
CA VAL A 60 14.84 -8.21 -17.26
C VAL A 60 15.49 -7.64 -18.52
N SER A 61 16.82 -7.50 -18.57
CA SER A 61 17.53 -7.07 -19.79
C SER A 61 17.27 -8.01 -20.97
N ILE A 62 17.30 -9.34 -20.74
CA ILE A 62 16.98 -10.35 -21.76
C ILE A 62 15.53 -10.22 -22.26
N GLN A 63 14.60 -9.76 -21.42
CA GLN A 63 13.20 -9.54 -21.76
C GLN A 63 12.92 -8.16 -22.41
N GLY A 64 13.95 -7.44 -22.82
CA GLY A 64 13.82 -6.14 -23.48
C GLY A 64 13.92 -4.93 -22.53
N GLY A 65 14.31 -5.15 -21.29
CA GLY A 65 14.52 -4.08 -20.32
C GLY A 65 13.24 -3.59 -19.63
N GLY A 66 13.36 -2.43 -19.00
CA GLY A 66 12.26 -1.78 -18.29
C GLY A 66 12.68 -1.15 -16.97
N ARG A 67 11.70 -0.76 -16.17
CA ARG A 67 11.89 -0.30 -14.78
C ARG A 67 11.71 -1.49 -13.84
N LEU A 68 12.77 -1.89 -13.18
CA LEU A 68 12.75 -2.95 -12.16
C LEU A 68 12.59 -2.31 -10.78
N GLU A 69 11.56 -2.72 -10.03
CA GLU A 69 11.24 -2.23 -8.68
C GLU A 69 11.42 -3.35 -7.65
N PHE A 70 11.99 -2.98 -6.50
CA PHE A 70 12.21 -3.86 -5.36
C PHE A 70 11.79 -3.16 -4.07
N TRP A 71 11.00 -3.83 -3.23
CA TRP A 71 10.54 -3.29 -1.96
C TRP A 71 11.26 -3.94 -0.77
N ILE A 72 11.69 -3.09 0.17
CA ILE A 72 12.13 -3.52 1.50
C ILE A 72 11.09 -3.08 2.51
N GLN A 73 10.53 -4.05 3.22
CA GLN A 73 9.67 -3.78 4.36
C GLN A 73 10.52 -3.47 5.60
N ARG A 74 10.13 -2.43 6.36
CA ARG A 74 10.85 -1.98 7.57
C ARG A 74 12.32 -1.70 7.28
N VAL A 75 12.59 -0.86 6.29
CA VAL A 75 13.96 -0.52 5.90
C VAL A 75 14.77 0.01 7.08
N ASP A 76 15.99 -0.47 7.20
CA ASP A 76 17.00 -0.01 8.15
C ASP A 76 18.34 0.25 7.41
N PRO A 77 19.36 0.84 8.07
CA PRO A 77 20.63 1.16 7.41
C PRO A 77 21.39 -0.04 6.84
N ARG A 78 21.11 -1.28 7.28
CA ARG A 78 21.76 -2.50 6.77
C ARG A 78 21.01 -3.01 5.53
N SER A 79 19.68 -3.11 5.63
CA SER A 79 18.86 -3.56 4.51
C SER A 79 18.90 -2.58 3.34
N ASP A 80 19.04 -1.27 3.60
CA ASP A 80 19.18 -0.19 2.61
C ASP A 80 20.43 -0.36 1.71
N GLN A 81 21.48 -1.00 2.21
CA GLN A 81 22.73 -1.21 1.46
C GLN A 81 22.58 -2.25 0.35
N VAL A 82 21.71 -3.24 0.50
CA VAL A 82 21.57 -4.37 -0.44
C VAL A 82 21.15 -3.90 -1.83
N PRO A 83 20.01 -3.21 -2.02
CA PRO A 83 19.62 -2.73 -3.34
C PRO A 83 20.58 -1.65 -3.87
N THR A 84 21.14 -0.81 -2.99
CA THR A 84 22.10 0.23 -3.37
C THR A 84 23.38 -0.39 -3.98
N ALA A 85 23.91 -1.45 -3.37
CA ALA A 85 25.06 -2.18 -3.90
C ALA A 85 24.75 -2.86 -5.24
N ALA A 86 23.50 -3.31 -5.46
CA ALA A 86 23.02 -3.85 -6.72
C ALA A 86 22.64 -2.76 -7.76
N GLY A 87 22.97 -1.49 -7.53
CA GLY A 87 22.74 -0.38 -8.46
C GLY A 87 21.31 0.12 -8.55
N PHE A 88 20.49 -0.17 -7.54
CA PHE A 88 19.16 0.42 -7.40
C PHE A 88 19.24 1.76 -6.65
N THR A 89 18.29 2.64 -6.91
CA THR A 89 18.13 3.91 -6.21
C THR A 89 16.82 3.95 -5.44
N PRO A 90 16.78 4.55 -4.23
CA PRO A 90 15.52 4.80 -3.53
C PRO A 90 14.55 5.59 -4.42
N HIS A 91 13.28 5.17 -4.40
CA HIS A 91 12.24 5.74 -5.27
C HIS A 91 11.02 6.25 -4.49
N ARG A 92 10.46 5.42 -3.59
CA ARG A 92 9.28 5.75 -2.79
C ARG A 92 9.47 5.27 -1.35
N ASP A 93 8.98 6.06 -0.40
CA ASP A 93 8.89 5.69 1.01
C ASP A 93 7.43 5.64 1.44
N LEU A 94 6.94 4.46 1.77
CA LEU A 94 5.61 4.22 2.32
C LEU A 94 5.72 4.08 3.85
N LEU A 95 5.23 5.07 4.57
CA LEU A 95 5.26 5.09 6.02
C LEU A 95 4.09 4.26 6.56
N ARG A 96 4.37 3.33 7.48
CA ARG A 96 3.35 2.77 8.34
C ARG A 96 3.25 3.64 9.58
N LEU A 97 2.05 4.17 9.81
CA LEU A 97 1.72 4.93 10.99
C LEU A 97 0.86 4.07 11.93
N ARG A 98 0.99 4.30 13.24
CA ARG A 98 0.23 3.59 14.27
C ARG A 98 -0.26 4.54 15.34
N ARG A 99 -1.42 4.24 15.92
CA ARG A 99 -1.94 4.92 17.10
C ARG A 99 -2.72 3.96 18.01
N GLU A 100 -2.93 4.38 19.25
CA GLU A 100 -3.85 3.72 20.18
C GLU A 100 -5.30 4.10 19.90
N LEU A 101 -6.21 3.19 20.24
CA LEU A 101 -7.65 3.39 20.22
C LEU A 101 -8.20 3.44 21.66
N PRO A 102 -9.29 4.17 21.93
CA PRO A 102 -10.09 4.93 20.98
C PRO A 102 -9.48 6.27 20.57
N ALA A 103 -9.97 6.83 19.47
CA ALA A 103 -9.72 8.21 19.06
C ALA A 103 -10.77 9.18 19.64
N LEU A 104 -10.59 10.48 19.38
CA LEU A 104 -11.63 11.46 19.65
C LEU A 104 -12.89 11.14 18.80
N PRO A 105 -14.10 11.43 19.31
CA PRO A 105 -15.32 11.23 18.55
C PRO A 105 -15.40 12.20 17.35
N THR A 106 -16.31 11.88 16.42
CA THR A 106 -16.68 12.75 15.31
C THR A 106 -18.22 12.80 15.20
N ASP A 107 -18.75 13.93 14.80
CA ASP A 107 -20.19 14.11 14.52
C ASP A 107 -20.51 13.81 13.05
N LEU A 108 -19.52 13.33 12.26
CA LEU A 108 -19.73 13.01 10.85
C LEU A 108 -20.72 11.84 10.72
N THR A 109 -21.81 12.08 10.03
CA THR A 109 -22.74 11.02 9.65
C THR A 109 -22.15 10.21 8.51
N THR A 110 -22.05 8.90 8.70
CA THR A 110 -21.64 7.95 7.67
C THR A 110 -22.64 6.81 7.60
N ARG A 111 -22.68 6.14 6.46
CA ARG A 111 -23.40 4.88 6.28
C ARG A 111 -22.48 3.81 5.70
N PRO A 112 -22.78 2.52 5.88
CA PRO A 112 -22.08 1.45 5.22
C PRO A 112 -22.20 1.53 3.69
N PHE A 113 -21.20 0.99 3.01
CA PHE A 113 -21.22 0.75 1.57
C PHE A 113 -22.25 -0.33 1.22
N THR A 114 -22.97 -0.12 0.12
CA THR A 114 -23.85 -1.13 -0.50
C THR A 114 -23.43 -1.37 -1.97
N PRO A 115 -23.82 -2.49 -2.59
CA PRO A 115 -23.45 -2.76 -4.00
C PRO A 115 -23.87 -1.66 -4.98
N GLU A 116 -24.94 -0.93 -4.68
CA GLU A 116 -25.47 0.18 -5.48
C GLU A 116 -24.51 1.39 -5.51
N ASP A 117 -23.61 1.48 -4.52
CA ASP A 117 -22.64 2.57 -4.41
C ASP A 117 -21.40 2.37 -5.28
N ALA A 118 -21.24 1.21 -5.92
CA ALA A 118 -20.00 0.83 -6.59
C ALA A 118 -19.55 1.86 -7.64
N GLU A 119 -20.45 2.37 -8.46
CA GLU A 119 -20.12 3.36 -9.50
C GLU A 119 -19.66 4.69 -8.88
N ALA A 120 -20.39 5.22 -7.91
CA ALA A 120 -20.03 6.46 -7.21
C ALA A 120 -18.70 6.32 -6.43
N PHE A 121 -18.52 5.17 -5.76
CA PHE A 121 -17.25 4.87 -5.08
C PHE A 121 -16.07 4.84 -6.04
N LEU A 122 -16.17 4.10 -7.16
CA LEU A 122 -15.10 4.00 -8.16
C LEU A 122 -14.77 5.36 -8.76
N ALA A 123 -15.78 6.21 -9.02
CA ALA A 123 -15.57 7.56 -9.51
C ALA A 123 -14.75 8.40 -8.52
N VAL A 124 -15.14 8.42 -7.23
CA VAL A 124 -14.43 9.17 -6.19
C VAL A 124 -13.03 8.61 -5.94
N ASN A 125 -12.90 7.28 -5.86
CA ASN A 125 -11.63 6.61 -5.65
C ASN A 125 -10.63 6.95 -6.77
N ASN A 126 -11.02 6.75 -8.03
CA ASN A 126 -10.14 6.93 -9.17
C ASN A 126 -9.77 8.39 -9.38
N LEU A 127 -10.68 9.31 -9.07
CA LEU A 127 -10.38 10.74 -9.10
C LEU A 127 -9.43 11.18 -7.97
N ALA A 128 -9.59 10.64 -6.77
CA ALA A 128 -8.74 10.97 -5.63
C ALA A 128 -7.34 10.36 -5.72
N PHE A 129 -7.21 9.23 -6.40
CA PHE A 129 -5.98 8.46 -6.55
C PHE A 129 -5.47 8.39 -8.00
N ASP A 130 -5.82 9.35 -8.87
CA ASP A 130 -5.39 9.38 -10.27
C ASP A 130 -3.86 9.36 -10.44
N TRP A 131 -3.16 9.93 -9.46
CA TRP A 131 -1.70 9.98 -9.38
C TRP A 131 -1.07 8.72 -8.77
N HIS A 132 -1.87 7.84 -8.12
CA HIS A 132 -1.34 6.72 -7.34
C HIS A 132 -1.27 5.44 -8.19
N PRO A 133 -0.08 4.82 -8.35
CA PRO A 133 0.12 3.71 -9.28
C PRO A 133 -0.63 2.42 -8.94
N GLU A 134 -1.13 2.28 -7.70
CA GLU A 134 -1.76 1.04 -7.22
C GLU A 134 -3.22 1.22 -6.77
N GLN A 135 -3.67 2.47 -6.59
CA GLN A 135 -5.03 2.78 -6.12
C GLN A 135 -5.86 3.52 -7.16
N GLY A 136 -5.22 4.20 -8.10
CA GLY A 136 -5.88 4.80 -9.25
C GLY A 136 -6.32 3.75 -10.28
N GLY A 137 -7.39 4.05 -11.03
CA GLY A 137 -7.88 3.16 -12.08
C GLY A 137 -8.50 1.85 -11.56
N MET A 138 -9.02 1.83 -10.32
CA MET A 138 -9.71 0.67 -9.77
C MET A 138 -10.94 0.32 -10.64
N THR A 139 -11.08 -0.97 -10.99
CA THR A 139 -12.23 -1.49 -11.73
C THR A 139 -13.24 -2.15 -10.80
N LEU A 140 -14.43 -2.43 -11.31
CA LEU A 140 -15.47 -3.15 -10.56
C LEU A 140 -15.00 -4.54 -10.15
N GLU A 141 -14.27 -5.24 -11.02
CA GLU A 141 -13.72 -6.57 -10.74
C GLU A 141 -12.71 -6.53 -9.58
N VAL A 142 -11.87 -5.50 -9.54
CA VAL A 142 -10.91 -5.31 -8.44
C VAL A 142 -11.64 -5.00 -7.13
N LEU A 143 -12.66 -4.15 -7.16
CA LEU A 143 -13.50 -3.87 -5.99
C LEU A 143 -14.16 -5.15 -5.47
N GLN A 144 -14.81 -5.93 -6.34
CA GLN A 144 -15.46 -7.19 -5.99
C GLN A 144 -14.48 -8.22 -5.44
N ALA A 145 -13.27 -8.31 -6.02
CA ALA A 145 -12.22 -9.18 -5.51
C ALA A 145 -11.81 -8.78 -4.08
N ARG A 146 -11.67 -7.47 -3.79
CA ARG A 146 -11.39 -6.98 -2.43
C ARG A 146 -12.52 -7.27 -1.45
N GLN A 147 -13.76 -7.17 -1.89
CA GLN A 147 -14.94 -7.51 -1.07
C GLN A 147 -15.10 -9.02 -0.81
N SER A 148 -14.46 -9.85 -1.61
CA SER A 148 -14.43 -11.31 -1.42
C SER A 148 -13.36 -11.77 -0.43
N GLU A 149 -12.47 -10.88 0.00
CA GLU A 149 -11.42 -11.20 0.97
C GLU A 149 -11.99 -11.46 2.38
N SER A 150 -11.38 -12.37 3.11
CA SER A 150 -11.85 -12.79 4.44
C SER A 150 -11.87 -11.68 5.50
N TRP A 151 -11.12 -10.61 5.27
CA TRP A 151 -11.05 -9.43 6.14
C TRP A 151 -12.13 -8.39 5.84
N TYR A 152 -12.88 -8.53 4.73
CA TYR A 152 -13.88 -7.55 4.34
C TYR A 152 -15.02 -7.48 5.37
N ASP A 153 -15.31 -6.27 5.80
CA ASP A 153 -16.42 -5.95 6.70
C ASP A 153 -17.24 -4.81 6.07
N PRO A 154 -18.46 -5.09 5.58
CA PRO A 154 -19.29 -4.03 4.97
C PRO A 154 -19.60 -2.88 5.93
N GLU A 155 -19.77 -3.16 7.24
CA GLU A 155 -19.99 -2.12 8.24
C GLU A 155 -18.76 -1.22 8.47
N GLY A 156 -17.57 -1.69 8.09
CA GLY A 156 -16.32 -0.94 8.14
C GLY A 156 -15.98 -0.20 6.85
N PHE A 157 -16.82 -0.26 5.83
CA PHE A 157 -16.68 0.50 4.60
C PHE A 157 -17.67 1.69 4.63
N LEU A 158 -17.21 2.80 5.19
CA LEU A 158 -18.01 3.97 5.54
C LEU A 158 -18.04 4.98 4.41
N LEU A 159 -19.24 5.40 4.02
CA LEU A 159 -19.49 6.45 3.03
C LEU A 159 -20.06 7.70 3.69
N HIS A 160 -19.70 8.88 3.18
CA HIS A 160 -20.29 10.15 3.55
C HIS A 160 -20.77 10.90 2.31
N GLU A 161 -21.99 11.36 2.36
CA GLU A 161 -22.67 12.08 1.28
C GLU A 161 -22.93 13.52 1.65
N VAL A 162 -22.89 14.39 0.65
CA VAL A 162 -23.30 15.79 0.73
C VAL A 162 -24.26 16.04 -0.42
N ASP A 163 -25.46 16.53 -0.13
CA ASP A 163 -26.51 16.80 -1.10
C ASP A 163 -26.92 15.61 -1.98
N GLY A 164 -26.69 14.39 -1.50
CA GLY A 164 -26.98 13.13 -2.18
C GLY A 164 -25.83 12.56 -3.01
N ASP A 165 -24.71 13.27 -3.13
CA ASP A 165 -23.52 12.83 -3.83
C ASP A 165 -22.46 12.32 -2.87
N LEU A 166 -21.68 11.30 -3.28
CA LEU A 166 -20.59 10.75 -2.48
C LEU A 166 -19.45 11.77 -2.35
N ALA A 167 -19.31 12.35 -1.16
CA ALA A 167 -18.28 13.34 -0.84
C ALA A 167 -16.95 12.71 -0.36
N GLY A 168 -16.99 11.46 0.10
CA GLY A 168 -15.80 10.74 0.53
C GLY A 168 -16.12 9.45 1.25
N PHE A 169 -15.09 8.66 1.49
CA PHE A 169 -15.20 7.36 2.15
C PHE A 169 -14.03 7.06 3.07
N CYS A 170 -14.25 6.13 3.99
CA CYS A 170 -13.21 5.50 4.79
C CYS A 170 -13.46 3.99 4.84
N TRP A 171 -12.58 3.21 4.24
CA TRP A 171 -12.65 1.76 4.25
C TRP A 171 -11.67 1.22 5.29
N THR A 172 -12.16 0.43 6.23
CA THR A 172 -11.35 -0.16 7.30
C THR A 172 -11.07 -1.64 7.03
N LYS A 173 -10.00 -2.15 7.66
CA LYS A 173 -9.61 -3.56 7.61
C LYS A 173 -9.22 -4.04 9.00
N VAL A 174 -9.52 -5.29 9.31
CA VAL A 174 -9.09 -5.94 10.56
C VAL A 174 -8.12 -7.06 10.24
N HIS A 175 -6.92 -6.99 10.80
CA HIS A 175 -5.91 -8.04 10.78
C HIS A 175 -6.12 -8.98 11.96
N ALA A 176 -7.08 -9.88 11.81
CA ALA A 176 -7.48 -10.81 12.88
C ALA A 176 -6.42 -11.87 13.17
N GLU A 177 -5.56 -12.16 12.21
CA GLU A 177 -4.43 -13.09 12.30
C GLU A 177 -3.28 -12.58 13.18
N GLN A 178 -3.24 -11.28 13.46
CA GLN A 178 -2.23 -10.69 14.35
C GLN A 178 -2.61 -10.87 15.81
N SER A 179 -1.60 -10.98 16.68
CA SER A 179 -1.79 -11.08 18.13
C SER A 179 -1.02 -9.96 18.85
N PRO A 180 -1.71 -8.97 19.43
CA PRO A 180 -3.16 -8.74 19.40
C PRO A 180 -3.66 -8.32 18.00
N PRO A 181 -4.96 -8.51 17.71
CA PRO A 181 -5.57 -8.06 16.44
C PRO A 181 -5.38 -6.55 16.23
N LEU A 182 -5.27 -6.15 14.97
CA LEU A 182 -4.91 -4.78 14.58
C LEU A 182 -5.92 -4.24 13.57
N GLY A 183 -6.38 -3.00 13.79
CA GLY A 183 -7.22 -2.28 12.84
C GLY A 183 -6.37 -1.53 11.83
N GLU A 184 -6.91 -1.30 10.64
CA GLU A 184 -6.28 -0.49 9.60
C GLU A 184 -7.30 0.46 8.97
N ILE A 185 -6.92 1.72 8.79
CA ILE A 185 -7.55 2.59 7.79
C ILE A 185 -6.97 2.17 6.44
N TYR A 186 -7.69 1.27 5.77
CA TYR A 186 -7.20 0.58 4.55
C TYR A 186 -7.18 1.50 3.34
N ALA A 187 -8.27 2.24 3.12
CA ALA A 187 -8.36 3.27 2.09
C ALA A 187 -9.26 4.41 2.56
N ILE A 188 -8.87 5.63 2.26
CA ILE A 188 -9.64 6.83 2.58
C ILE A 188 -9.46 7.85 1.48
N ALA A 189 -10.56 8.40 1.01
CA ALA A 189 -10.51 9.50 0.06
C ALA A 189 -11.65 10.50 0.30
N VAL A 190 -11.41 11.71 -0.16
CA VAL A 190 -12.36 12.81 -0.20
C VAL A 190 -12.43 13.29 -1.65
N HIS A 191 -13.64 13.46 -2.17
CA HIS A 191 -13.83 14.04 -3.50
C HIS A 191 -13.17 15.43 -3.55
N PRO A 192 -12.41 15.79 -4.61
CA PRO A 192 -11.66 17.04 -4.68
C PRO A 192 -12.48 18.30 -4.38
N GLU A 193 -13.73 18.36 -4.77
CA GLU A 193 -14.63 19.49 -4.49
C GLU A 193 -14.93 19.72 -3.01
N HIS A 194 -14.69 18.71 -2.18
CA HIS A 194 -14.88 18.77 -0.72
C HIS A 194 -13.55 18.89 0.05
N HIS A 195 -12.41 19.09 -0.63
CA HIS A 195 -11.13 19.31 0.02
C HIS A 195 -11.12 20.60 0.86
N GLY A 196 -10.22 20.66 1.86
CA GLY A 196 -10.02 21.85 2.70
C GLY A 196 -11.10 22.07 3.76
N ARG A 197 -12.14 21.26 3.83
CA ARG A 197 -13.28 21.37 4.78
C ARG A 197 -13.16 20.47 6.02
N GLY A 198 -12.02 19.82 6.21
CA GLY A 198 -11.78 18.90 7.34
C GLY A 198 -12.41 17.51 7.19
N LEU A 199 -13.02 17.20 6.04
CA LEU A 199 -13.75 15.94 5.82
C LEU A 199 -12.82 14.71 5.96
N GLY A 200 -11.60 14.76 5.43
CA GLY A 200 -10.62 13.66 5.57
C GLY A 200 -10.31 13.32 7.05
N ARG A 201 -10.19 14.36 7.90
CA ARG A 201 -10.04 14.18 9.34
C ARG A 201 -11.27 13.51 9.97
N ALA A 202 -12.45 13.98 9.62
CA ALA A 202 -13.70 13.46 10.17
C ALA A 202 -13.95 12.01 9.74
N LEU A 203 -13.69 11.66 8.47
CA LEU A 203 -13.76 10.29 7.95
C LEU A 203 -12.74 9.36 8.63
N THR A 204 -11.49 9.83 8.85
CA THR A 204 -10.50 9.07 9.60
C THR A 204 -11.00 8.76 11.02
N LEU A 205 -11.57 9.76 11.70
CA LEU A 205 -12.14 9.56 13.05
C LEU A 205 -13.32 8.59 13.04
N ALA A 206 -14.19 8.61 12.02
CA ALA A 206 -15.27 7.65 11.87
C ALA A 206 -14.75 6.22 11.71
N GLY A 207 -13.74 6.00 10.85
CA GLY A 207 -13.08 4.71 10.70
C GLY A 207 -12.42 4.23 12.00
N LEU A 208 -11.74 5.13 12.73
CA LEU A 208 -11.13 4.80 14.02
C LEU A 208 -12.19 4.46 15.09
N ALA A 209 -13.35 5.13 15.08
CA ALA A 209 -14.46 4.82 15.97
C ALA A 209 -15.05 3.43 15.66
N HIS A 210 -15.23 3.10 14.38
CA HIS A 210 -15.64 1.75 13.96
C HIS A 210 -14.66 0.68 14.47
N LEU A 211 -13.36 0.85 14.24
CA LEU A 211 -12.33 -0.09 14.70
C LEU A 211 -12.29 -0.22 16.23
N ALA A 212 -12.47 0.87 16.98
CA ALA A 212 -12.59 0.85 18.43
C ALA A 212 -13.85 0.09 18.89
N GLY A 213 -14.98 0.28 18.20
CA GLY A 213 -16.22 -0.46 18.44
C GLY A 213 -16.09 -1.97 18.22
N ARG A 214 -15.15 -2.41 17.39
CA ARG A 214 -14.76 -3.81 17.18
C ARG A 214 -13.85 -4.35 18.31
N GLY A 215 -13.55 -3.54 19.34
CA GLY A 215 -12.72 -3.92 20.48
C GLY A 215 -11.21 -3.87 20.21
N LEU A 216 -10.77 -3.25 19.11
CA LEU A 216 -9.36 -3.14 18.77
C LEU A 216 -8.69 -2.06 19.62
N ARG A 217 -7.44 -2.30 20.00
CA ARG A 217 -6.65 -1.37 20.83
C ARG A 217 -5.72 -0.47 20.03
N HIS A 218 -5.44 -0.82 18.78
CA HIS A 218 -4.53 -0.06 17.93
C HIS A 218 -5.08 -0.02 16.52
N ALA A 219 -4.80 1.08 15.84
CA ALA A 219 -5.03 1.24 14.43
C ALA A 219 -3.73 1.64 13.72
N ILE A 220 -3.59 1.17 12.48
CA ILE A 220 -2.52 1.54 11.56
C ILE A 220 -3.09 2.15 10.29
N LEU A 221 -2.21 2.76 9.53
CA LEU A 221 -2.43 3.11 8.13
C LEU A 221 -1.09 3.17 7.39
N TYR A 222 -1.16 3.15 6.08
CA TYR A 222 -0.03 3.39 5.21
C TYR A 222 -0.22 4.71 4.45
N VAL A 223 0.88 5.47 4.31
CA VAL A 223 0.85 6.76 3.62
C VAL A 223 2.20 7.05 2.96
N GLU A 224 2.18 7.57 1.74
CA GLU A 224 3.38 8.03 1.04
C GLU A 224 4.06 9.16 1.83
N SER A 225 5.40 9.12 1.90
CA SER A 225 6.18 10.08 2.69
C SER A 225 6.15 11.50 2.12
N ASP A 226 5.79 11.66 0.87
CA ASP A 226 5.62 12.94 0.19
C ASP A 226 4.19 13.50 0.29
N ASN A 227 3.20 12.71 0.74
CA ASN A 227 1.84 13.16 1.01
C ASN A 227 1.79 14.00 2.30
N ARG A 228 2.42 15.17 2.27
CA ARG A 228 2.53 16.08 3.41
C ARG A 228 1.20 16.55 4.01
N PRO A 229 0.13 16.78 3.22
CA PRO A 229 -1.19 17.11 3.78
C PRO A 229 -1.76 15.98 4.65
N ALA A 230 -1.74 14.75 4.15
CA ALA A 230 -2.22 13.58 4.88
C ALA A 230 -1.39 13.32 6.15
N LEU A 231 -0.05 13.39 6.05
CA LEU A 231 0.84 13.23 7.20
C LEU A 231 0.56 14.23 8.31
N ARG A 232 0.40 15.53 7.99
CA ARG A 232 0.06 16.54 9.01
C ARG A 232 -1.27 16.23 9.69
N MET A 233 -2.26 15.76 8.94
CA MET A 233 -3.55 15.36 9.47
C MET A 233 -3.43 14.16 10.41
N TYR A 234 -2.72 13.10 10.00
CA TYR A 234 -2.56 11.89 10.81
C TYR A 234 -1.74 12.14 12.08
N TRP A 235 -0.67 12.93 12.03
CA TRP A 235 0.04 13.34 13.25
C TRP A 235 -0.86 14.16 14.19
N GLY A 236 -1.67 15.09 13.64
CA GLY A 236 -2.68 15.82 14.42
C GLY A 236 -3.80 14.95 14.97
N LEU A 237 -3.92 13.70 14.51
CA LEU A 237 -4.81 12.66 15.03
C LEU A 237 -4.12 11.70 16.01
N GLY A 238 -2.85 11.92 16.34
CA GLY A 238 -2.10 11.11 17.30
C GLY A 238 -1.56 9.80 16.71
N PHE A 239 -1.36 9.75 15.40
CA PHE A 239 -0.57 8.69 14.79
C PHE A 239 0.92 9.01 14.93
N ASP A 240 1.73 7.98 15.17
CA ASP A 240 3.18 8.04 15.16
C ASP A 240 3.74 7.10 14.09
N LYS A 241 4.91 7.43 13.56
CA LYS A 241 5.58 6.56 12.60
C LYS A 241 6.10 5.31 13.29
N GLU A 242 5.66 4.13 12.82
CA GLU A 242 6.14 2.85 13.32
C GLU A 242 7.37 2.39 12.53
N PHE A 243 7.30 2.38 11.19
CA PHE A 243 8.41 2.08 10.30
C PHE A 243 8.19 2.64 8.89
N THR A 244 9.18 2.45 8.04
CA THR A 244 9.14 2.81 6.62
C THR A 244 9.34 1.56 5.78
N ASN A 245 8.47 1.35 4.78
CA ASN A 245 8.75 0.48 3.65
C ASN A 245 9.34 1.36 2.54
N ARG A 246 10.37 0.86 1.85
CA ARG A 246 11.02 1.62 0.78
C ARG A 246 11.06 0.82 -0.50
N ALA A 247 10.59 1.46 -1.57
CA ALA A 247 10.80 0.98 -2.92
C ALA A 247 12.12 1.52 -3.49
N TYR A 248 12.83 0.66 -4.17
CA TYR A 248 14.02 0.97 -4.95
C TYR A 248 13.75 0.67 -6.40
N GLN A 249 14.33 1.43 -7.30
CA GLN A 249 14.20 1.22 -8.73
C GLN A 249 15.54 1.14 -9.42
N ARG A 250 15.57 0.39 -10.52
CA ARG A 250 16.68 0.36 -11.48
C ARG A 250 16.12 0.35 -12.89
N ILE A 251 16.61 1.27 -13.73
CA ILE A 251 16.29 1.25 -15.16
C ILE A 251 17.23 0.25 -15.85
N VAL A 252 16.65 -0.74 -16.48
CA VAL A 252 17.34 -1.83 -17.18
C VAL A 252 17.15 -1.62 -18.68
N ARG A 253 18.26 -1.64 -19.43
CA ARG A 253 18.28 -1.45 -20.88
C ARG A 253 18.66 -2.75 -21.58
#